data_8c6ddd401822797a07d2b053c2a9e94a
#
_entry.id   8c6ddd401822797a07d2b053c2a9e94a
#
_cell.length_a   1.000
_cell.length_b   1.000
_cell.length_c   1.000
_cell.angle_alpha   90.00
_cell.angle_beta   90.00
_cell.angle_gamma   90.00
#
_symmetry.space_group_name_H-M   'P 1'
#
loop_
_entity.id
_entity.type
_entity.pdbx_description
1 polymer ?
#
loop_
_entity_poly.entity_id
_entity_poly.type
_entity_poly.pdbx_seq_one_letter_code
_entity_poly.pdbx_strand_id
1 'polypeptide(L)'
;MRPTGERAREALFDILSHGSLAASGLPFAGKTVLDAFAGTGAFGLEALSRGAAAAVFIDNSREALAALRRNIQALGEEDRTQIVAGDATRPPRAGIACALAFLDPPYKSGLAAPALTALAAAGWLTPDALAVVELAAREALAPPAGFRLVDERVYGAARLVFLRRIAADGGKRDE
;
A
#
# COMPACT_ATOMS: atom_id res chain seq x y z
N MET A 1 -10.78 17.43 -8.54
CA MET A 1 -11.47 16.14 -8.37
C MET A 1 -11.02 15.21 -9.49
N ARG A 2 -10.49 14.07 -9.18
CA ARG A 2 -10.05 13.08 -10.16
C ARG A 2 -11.09 11.95 -10.23
N PRO A 3 -12.06 11.99 -11.19
CA PRO A 3 -13.05 10.91 -11.33
C PRO A 3 -12.41 9.52 -11.53
N THR A 4 -11.21 9.51 -12.09
CA THR A 4 -10.41 8.29 -12.32
C THR A 4 -9.88 7.68 -11.02
N GLY A 5 -9.52 8.49 -10.02
CA GLY A 5 -9.00 8.00 -8.74
C GLY A 5 -10.03 7.25 -7.90
N GLU A 6 -11.27 7.75 -7.86
CA GLU A 6 -12.36 7.07 -7.14
C GLU A 6 -12.73 5.74 -7.79
N ARG A 7 -12.84 5.71 -9.12
CA ARG A 7 -13.14 4.48 -9.88
C ARG A 7 -12.03 3.44 -9.74
N ALA A 8 -10.77 3.87 -9.78
CA ALA A 8 -9.64 2.97 -9.59
C ALA A 8 -9.64 2.40 -8.16
N ARG A 9 -9.96 3.21 -7.15
CA ARG A 9 -10.06 2.75 -5.76
C ARG A 9 -11.21 1.77 -5.56
N GLU A 10 -12.39 2.03 -6.09
CA GLU A 10 -13.52 1.09 -6.07
C GLU A 10 -13.16 -0.23 -6.75
N ALA A 11 -12.59 -0.16 -7.95
CA ALA A 11 -12.13 -1.34 -8.68
C ALA A 11 -11.06 -2.12 -7.90
N LEU A 12 -10.14 -1.42 -7.23
CA LEU A 12 -9.13 -2.03 -6.38
C LEU A 12 -9.76 -2.85 -5.25
N PHE A 13 -10.69 -2.27 -4.50
CA PHE A 13 -11.34 -2.99 -3.40
C PHE A 13 -12.24 -4.12 -3.89
N ASP A 14 -12.84 -4.01 -5.06
CA ASP A 14 -13.56 -5.11 -5.69
C ASP A 14 -12.62 -6.28 -6.01
N ILE A 15 -11.45 -6.00 -6.57
CA ILE A 15 -10.42 -7.01 -6.83
C ILE A 15 -9.93 -7.66 -5.53
N LEU A 16 -9.66 -6.87 -4.50
CA LEU A 16 -9.22 -7.35 -3.19
C LEU A 16 -10.29 -8.17 -2.46
N SER A 17 -11.57 -7.94 -2.76
CA SER A 17 -12.70 -8.58 -2.10
C SER A 17 -13.21 -9.83 -2.81
N HIS A 18 -12.80 -10.04 -4.06
CA HIS A 18 -13.28 -11.14 -4.91
C HIS A 18 -12.12 -11.83 -5.64
N GLY A 19 -12.36 -13.03 -6.11
CA GLY A 19 -11.39 -13.77 -6.92
C GLY A 19 -10.23 -14.36 -6.12
N SER A 20 -9.10 -14.54 -6.78
CA SER A 20 -7.95 -15.28 -6.25
C SER A 20 -7.26 -14.59 -5.06
N LEU A 21 -7.28 -13.27 -5.02
CA LEU A 21 -6.67 -12.51 -3.92
C LEU A 21 -7.47 -12.62 -2.61
N ALA A 22 -8.75 -12.94 -2.70
CA ALA A 22 -9.65 -13.14 -1.56
C ALA A 22 -9.84 -14.62 -1.20
N ALA A 23 -9.19 -15.55 -1.89
CA ALA A 23 -9.39 -16.99 -1.72
C ALA A 23 -9.08 -17.51 -0.30
N SER A 24 -8.14 -16.86 0.39
CA SER A 24 -7.76 -17.18 1.78
C SER A 24 -8.34 -16.19 2.80
N GLY A 25 -9.35 -15.41 2.41
CA GLY A 25 -9.93 -14.31 3.17
C GLY A 25 -9.55 -12.94 2.60
N LEU A 26 -10.26 -11.90 3.05
CA LEU A 26 -9.98 -10.54 2.59
C LEU A 26 -8.58 -10.10 3.04
N PRO A 27 -7.73 -9.56 2.14
CA PRO A 27 -6.35 -9.20 2.47
C PRO A 27 -6.22 -8.13 3.56
N PHE A 28 -7.30 -7.41 3.84
CA PHE A 28 -7.32 -6.29 4.79
C PHE A 28 -8.19 -6.56 6.04
N ALA A 29 -9.13 -7.52 5.99
CA ALA A 29 -10.09 -7.72 7.08
C ALA A 29 -9.40 -8.15 8.38
N GLY A 30 -9.58 -7.37 9.44
CA GLY A 30 -8.97 -7.60 10.73
C GLY A 30 -7.44 -7.41 10.78
N LYS A 31 -6.86 -6.82 9.73
CA LYS A 31 -5.41 -6.66 9.57
C LYS A 31 -5.02 -5.18 9.57
N THR A 32 -3.75 -4.91 9.83
CA THR A 32 -3.18 -3.57 9.66
C THR A 32 -2.78 -3.35 8.22
N VAL A 33 -3.17 -2.21 7.66
CA VAL A 33 -2.83 -1.79 6.30
C VAL A 33 -1.88 -0.60 6.32
N LEU A 34 -1.07 -0.48 5.28
CA LEU A 34 -0.15 0.62 5.07
C LEU A 34 -0.56 1.42 3.84
N ASP A 35 -0.71 2.72 4.00
CA ASP A 35 -0.94 3.67 2.92
C ASP A 35 0.31 4.56 2.79
N ALA A 36 1.21 4.16 1.90
CA ALA A 36 2.45 4.87 1.63
C ALA A 36 2.25 5.84 0.47
N PHE A 37 2.84 7.03 0.54
CA PHE A 37 2.44 8.18 -0.27
C PHE A 37 0.96 8.52 -0.06
N ALA A 38 0.57 8.59 1.19
CA ALA A 38 -0.84 8.52 1.61
C ALA A 38 -1.70 9.69 1.13
N GLY A 39 -1.11 10.85 0.92
CA GLY A 39 -1.87 12.04 0.54
C GLY A 39 -2.94 12.36 1.57
N THR A 40 -4.19 12.39 1.15
CA THR A 40 -5.35 12.60 2.03
C THR A 40 -5.80 11.36 2.80
N GLY A 41 -5.16 10.22 2.57
CA GLY A 41 -5.46 8.97 3.25
C GLY A 41 -6.61 8.16 2.67
N ALA A 42 -7.02 8.42 1.45
CA ALA A 42 -8.20 7.81 0.85
C ALA A 42 -8.17 6.28 0.85
N PHE A 43 -7.03 5.66 0.56
CA PHE A 43 -6.92 4.20 0.56
C PHE A 43 -7.03 3.60 1.96
N GLY A 44 -6.21 4.07 2.91
CA GLY A 44 -6.20 3.54 4.27
C GLY A 44 -7.53 3.76 5.00
N LEU A 45 -8.16 4.91 4.80
CA LEU A 45 -9.47 5.20 5.39
C LEU A 45 -10.57 4.33 4.78
N GLU A 46 -10.53 4.07 3.48
CA GLU A 46 -11.45 3.13 2.83
C GLU A 46 -11.25 1.70 3.36
N ALA A 47 -10.01 1.27 3.54
CA ALA A 47 -9.72 -0.04 4.11
C ALA A 47 -10.29 -0.19 5.53
N LEU A 48 -10.18 0.86 6.37
CA LEU A 48 -10.80 0.87 7.69
C LEU A 48 -12.33 0.73 7.61
N SER A 49 -12.97 1.45 6.70
CA SER A 49 -14.42 1.37 6.51
C SER A 49 -14.88 0.00 6.03
N ARG A 50 -14.01 -0.77 5.42
CA ARG A 50 -14.29 -2.12 4.89
C ARG A 50 -13.80 -3.25 5.80
N GLY A 51 -13.31 -2.95 6.99
CA GLY A 51 -13.00 -3.95 8.01
C GLY A 51 -11.54 -4.15 8.36
N ALA A 52 -10.62 -3.31 7.88
CA ALA A 52 -9.25 -3.32 8.38
C ALA A 52 -9.23 -2.97 9.89
N ALA A 53 -8.32 -3.57 10.63
CA ALA A 53 -8.21 -3.33 12.07
C ALA A 53 -7.54 -1.99 12.37
N ALA A 54 -6.53 -1.62 11.60
CA ALA A 54 -5.78 -0.39 11.75
C ALA A 54 -5.16 0.04 10.41
N ALA A 55 -4.82 1.31 10.29
CA ALA A 55 -4.12 1.86 9.14
C ALA A 55 -2.93 2.73 9.56
N VAL A 56 -1.81 2.53 8.88
CA VAL A 56 -0.63 3.39 8.99
C VAL A 56 -0.50 4.21 7.72
N PHE A 57 -0.25 5.49 7.88
CA PHE A 57 -0.09 6.43 6.76
C PHE A 57 1.31 7.01 6.77
N ILE A 58 1.99 6.98 5.63
CA ILE A 58 3.30 7.61 5.44
C ILE A 58 3.18 8.66 4.34
N ASP A 59 3.53 9.90 4.65
CA ASP A 59 3.65 10.97 3.68
C ASP A 59 4.65 12.02 4.19
N ASN A 60 5.30 12.71 3.27
CA ASN A 60 6.26 13.76 3.60
C ASN A 60 5.74 15.18 3.32
N SER A 61 4.56 15.32 2.74
CA SER A 61 3.94 16.62 2.45
C SER A 61 3.19 17.15 3.68
N ARG A 62 3.57 18.34 4.13
CA ARG A 62 2.89 19.00 5.26
C ARG A 62 1.40 19.25 4.97
N GLU A 63 1.08 19.62 3.74
CA GLU A 63 -0.32 19.86 3.31
C GLU A 63 -1.12 18.55 3.31
N ALA A 64 -0.54 17.48 2.76
CA ALA A 64 -1.16 16.16 2.75
C ALA A 64 -1.41 15.67 4.18
N LEU A 65 -0.41 15.77 5.06
CA LEU A 65 -0.54 15.35 6.47
C LEU A 65 -1.61 16.15 7.22
N ALA A 66 -1.73 17.45 6.96
CA ALA A 66 -2.78 18.28 7.55
C ALA A 66 -4.17 17.85 7.08
N ALA A 67 -4.35 17.60 5.78
CA ALA A 67 -5.60 17.09 5.22
C ALA A 67 -5.94 15.69 5.76
N LEU A 68 -4.94 14.82 5.85
CA LEU A 68 -5.09 13.47 6.42
C LEU A 68 -5.59 13.51 7.87
N ARG A 69 -4.99 14.35 8.71
CA ARG A 69 -5.42 14.51 10.12
C ARG A 69 -6.87 14.98 10.21
N ARG A 70 -7.26 15.94 9.37
CA ARG A 70 -8.66 16.39 9.31
C ARG A 70 -9.61 15.28 8.90
N ASN A 71 -9.23 14.47 7.93
CA ASN A 71 -10.05 13.36 7.46
C ASN A 71 -10.19 12.26 8.52
N ILE A 72 -9.10 11.91 9.20
CA ILE A 72 -9.12 10.95 10.31
C ILE A 72 -10.05 11.43 11.41
N GLN A 73 -9.93 12.68 11.82
CA GLN A 73 -10.76 13.28 12.85
C GLN A 73 -12.23 13.34 12.44
N ALA A 74 -12.52 13.74 11.19
CA ALA A 74 -13.88 13.81 10.69
C ALA A 74 -14.58 12.45 10.67
N LEU A 75 -13.83 11.36 10.50
CA LEU A 75 -14.33 9.99 10.49
C LEU A 75 -14.28 9.31 11.87
N GLY A 76 -13.69 9.95 12.87
CA GLY A 76 -13.54 9.38 14.21
C GLY A 76 -12.61 8.16 14.26
N GLU A 77 -11.55 8.16 13.46
CA GLU A 77 -10.66 7.01 13.29
C GLU A 77 -9.30 7.17 13.98
N GLU A 78 -9.18 8.12 14.91
CA GLU A 78 -7.92 8.41 15.59
C GLU A 78 -7.34 7.20 16.32
N ASP A 79 -8.18 6.38 16.94
CA ASP A 79 -7.74 5.22 17.73
C ASP A 79 -7.23 4.05 16.87
N ARG A 80 -7.54 4.03 15.58
CA ARG A 80 -7.15 2.97 14.64
C ARG A 80 -6.13 3.42 13.60
N THR A 81 -5.56 4.61 13.76
CA THR A 81 -4.66 5.19 12.75
C THR A 81 -3.34 5.62 13.37
N GLN A 82 -2.28 5.50 12.59
CA GLN A 82 -0.95 6.01 12.88
C GLN A 82 -0.45 6.82 11.70
N ILE A 83 0.07 8.01 11.93
CA ILE A 83 0.68 8.86 10.91
C ILE A 83 2.19 8.90 11.12
N VAL A 84 2.93 8.60 10.07
CA VAL A 84 4.37 8.71 10.00
C VAL A 84 4.71 9.82 9.02
N ALA A 85 5.18 10.95 9.52
CA ALA A 85 5.67 12.05 8.70
C ALA A 85 7.08 11.72 8.21
N GLY A 86 7.19 11.35 6.93
CA GLY A 86 8.48 10.95 6.38
C GLY A 86 8.40 10.46 4.95
N ASP A 87 9.56 10.11 4.42
CA ASP A 87 9.73 9.60 3.07
C ASP A 87 9.57 8.09 3.04
N ALA A 88 8.63 7.59 2.23
CA ALA A 88 8.38 6.15 2.09
C ALA A 88 9.57 5.38 1.49
N THR A 89 10.50 6.06 0.82
CA THR A 89 11.75 5.46 0.34
C THR A 89 12.85 5.41 1.41
N ARG A 90 12.64 6.06 2.55
CA ARG A 90 13.53 6.08 3.73
C ARG A 90 12.71 6.05 5.01
N PRO A 91 11.84 5.05 5.17
CA PRO A 91 10.95 5.00 6.32
C PRO A 91 11.75 4.73 7.61
N PRO A 92 11.25 5.19 8.76
CA PRO A 92 11.79 4.77 10.04
C PRO A 92 11.54 3.27 10.24
N ARG A 93 12.20 2.68 11.23
CA ARG A 93 11.93 1.30 11.63
C ARG A 93 10.49 1.15 12.08
N ALA A 94 9.83 0.12 11.60
CA ALA A 94 8.44 -0.15 11.92
C ALA A 94 8.24 -0.64 13.35
N GLY A 95 7.19 -0.16 13.99
CA GLY A 95 6.67 -0.73 15.23
C GLY A 95 5.64 -1.84 15.01
N ILE A 96 5.08 -1.92 13.81
CA ILE A 96 4.09 -2.91 13.41
C ILE A 96 4.28 -3.28 11.95
N ALA A 97 4.08 -4.56 11.61
CA ALA A 97 4.10 -5.03 10.23
C ALA A 97 2.68 -5.06 9.64
N CYS A 98 2.54 -4.64 8.40
CA CYS A 98 1.27 -4.55 7.69
C CYS A 98 1.12 -5.69 6.67
N ALA A 99 -0.09 -6.23 6.60
CA ALA A 99 -0.40 -7.35 5.70
C ALA A 99 -0.74 -6.90 4.27
N LEU A 100 -1.21 -5.66 4.13
CA LEU A 100 -1.53 -5.02 2.86
C LEU A 100 -0.89 -3.64 2.84
N ALA A 101 -0.21 -3.31 1.75
CA ALA A 101 0.33 -1.98 1.51
C ALA A 101 -0.20 -1.43 0.19
N PHE A 102 -0.52 -0.16 0.19
CA PHE A 102 -0.85 0.60 -1.00
C PHE A 102 0.19 1.70 -1.21
N LEU A 103 0.68 1.83 -2.44
CA LEU A 103 1.64 2.83 -2.85
C LEU A 103 1.12 3.59 -4.06
N ASP A 104 0.94 4.89 -3.90
CA ASP A 104 0.56 5.81 -4.98
C ASP A 104 1.61 6.91 -5.13
N PRO A 105 2.83 6.55 -5.59
CA PRO A 105 3.90 7.52 -5.78
C PRO A 105 3.55 8.49 -6.92
N PRO A 106 4.19 9.65 -6.99
CA PRO A 106 4.04 10.56 -8.12
C PRO A 106 4.31 9.83 -9.45
N TYR A 107 3.50 10.10 -10.47
CA TYR A 107 3.65 9.47 -11.77
C TYR A 107 5.06 9.67 -12.34
N LYS A 108 5.61 8.64 -12.96
CA LYS A 108 6.95 8.63 -13.59
C LYS A 108 8.10 9.02 -12.66
N SER A 109 7.89 8.91 -11.35
CA SER A 109 8.93 9.24 -10.37
C SER A 109 9.97 8.14 -10.18
N GLY A 110 9.63 6.89 -10.52
CA GLY A 110 10.48 5.73 -10.26
C GLY A 110 10.62 5.35 -8.79
N LEU A 111 9.76 5.89 -7.91
CA LEU A 111 9.88 5.71 -6.46
C LEU A 111 9.26 4.42 -5.94
N ALA A 112 8.44 3.72 -6.72
CA ALA A 112 7.72 2.52 -6.26
C ALA A 112 8.67 1.39 -5.83
N ALA A 113 9.63 1.01 -6.67
CA ALA A 113 10.57 -0.07 -6.35
C ALA A 113 11.48 0.26 -5.16
N PRO A 114 12.12 1.45 -5.08
CA PRO A 114 12.86 1.84 -3.89
C PRO A 114 12.01 1.86 -2.61
N ALA A 115 10.75 2.32 -2.68
CA ALA A 115 9.87 2.34 -1.53
C ALA A 115 9.52 0.92 -1.06
N LEU A 116 9.17 0.01 -1.96
CA LEU A 116 8.89 -1.39 -1.62
C LEU A 116 10.08 -2.05 -0.92
N THR A 117 11.27 -1.88 -1.45
CA THR A 117 12.51 -2.41 -0.86
C THR A 117 12.76 -1.83 0.53
N ALA A 118 12.64 -0.52 0.68
CA ALA A 118 12.88 0.16 1.95
C ALA A 118 11.83 -0.19 3.02
N LEU A 119 10.55 -0.25 2.64
CA LEU A 119 9.47 -0.63 3.54
C LEU A 119 9.63 -2.08 4.05
N ALA A 120 10.00 -3.00 3.16
CA ALA A 120 10.29 -4.39 3.55
C ALA A 120 11.48 -4.46 4.50
N ALA A 121 12.57 -3.79 4.19
CA ALA A 121 13.79 -3.78 5.01
C ALA A 121 13.58 -3.15 6.39
N ALA A 122 12.73 -2.13 6.48
CA ALA A 122 12.41 -1.44 7.74
C ALA A 122 11.36 -2.17 8.60
N GLY A 123 10.80 -3.29 8.13
CA GLY A 123 9.86 -4.12 8.89
C GLY A 123 8.39 -3.72 8.77
N TRP A 124 8.04 -2.87 7.79
CA TRP A 124 6.65 -2.41 7.62
C TRP A 124 5.73 -3.45 6.96
N LEU A 125 6.27 -4.50 6.37
CA LEU A 125 5.52 -5.51 5.65
C LEU A 125 5.68 -6.89 6.29
N THR A 126 4.57 -7.62 6.44
CA THR A 126 4.62 -9.03 6.84
C THR A 126 5.33 -9.86 5.77
N PRO A 127 5.84 -11.07 6.11
CA PRO A 127 6.57 -11.90 5.14
C PRO A 127 5.83 -12.22 3.85
N ASP A 128 4.50 -12.28 3.90
CA ASP A 128 3.61 -12.60 2.78
C ASP A 128 2.71 -11.42 2.39
N ALA A 129 3.09 -10.20 2.74
CA ALA A 129 2.29 -9.01 2.48
C ALA A 129 1.94 -8.86 1.00
N LEU A 130 0.73 -8.40 0.75
CA LEU A 130 0.31 -7.95 -0.56
C LEU A 130 0.58 -6.45 -0.68
N ALA A 131 1.26 -6.06 -1.74
CA ALA A 131 1.47 -4.66 -2.09
C ALA A 131 0.72 -4.32 -3.38
N VAL A 132 0.02 -3.21 -3.37
CA VAL A 132 -0.65 -2.66 -4.56
C VAL A 132 0.00 -1.34 -4.90
N VAL A 133 0.48 -1.22 -6.12
CA VAL A 133 1.12 0.00 -6.61
C VAL A 133 0.27 0.60 -7.72
N GLU A 134 -0.11 1.86 -7.57
CA GLU A 134 -0.76 2.64 -8.62
C GLU A 134 0.28 3.42 -9.41
N LEU A 135 0.29 3.22 -10.72
CA LEU A 135 1.18 3.88 -11.67
C LEU A 135 0.36 4.51 -12.79
N ALA A 136 0.99 5.33 -13.62
CA ALA A 136 0.41 5.74 -14.89
C ALA A 136 0.26 4.50 -15.80
N ALA A 137 -0.78 4.49 -16.67
CA ALA A 137 -1.12 3.31 -17.46
C ALA A 137 0.03 2.77 -18.31
N ARG A 138 0.95 3.63 -18.75
CA ARG A 138 2.11 3.26 -19.57
C ARG A 138 3.41 3.08 -18.79
N GLU A 139 3.40 3.30 -17.48
CA GLU A 139 4.55 3.00 -16.64
C GLU A 139 4.68 1.49 -16.46
N ALA A 140 5.91 1.01 -16.47
CA ALA A 140 6.24 -0.36 -16.12
C ALA A 140 6.93 -0.42 -14.76
N LEU A 141 6.64 -1.47 -14.01
CA LEU A 141 7.31 -1.77 -12.74
C LEU A 141 7.84 -3.19 -12.80
N ALA A 142 9.16 -3.33 -12.86
CA ALA A 142 9.81 -4.61 -12.62
C ALA A 142 9.75 -4.89 -11.11
N PRO A 143 9.23 -6.05 -10.67
CA PRO A 143 9.22 -6.39 -9.26
C PRO A 143 10.63 -6.32 -8.65
N PRO A 144 10.85 -5.55 -7.57
CA PRO A 144 12.14 -5.57 -6.90
C PRO A 144 12.41 -6.92 -6.24
N ALA A 145 13.67 -7.17 -5.87
CA ALA A 145 14.02 -8.39 -5.14
C ALA A 145 13.14 -8.55 -3.88
N GLY A 146 12.69 -9.77 -3.63
CA GLY A 146 11.79 -10.08 -2.52
C GLY A 146 10.30 -9.88 -2.81
N PHE A 147 9.96 -9.55 -4.07
CA PHE A 147 8.56 -9.43 -4.52
C PHE A 147 8.35 -10.19 -5.84
N ARG A 148 7.15 -10.71 -6.02
CA ARG A 148 6.71 -11.30 -7.29
C ARG A 148 5.41 -10.67 -7.75
N LEU A 149 5.25 -10.52 -9.06
CA LEU A 149 4.01 -10.06 -9.67
C LEU A 149 2.90 -11.10 -9.48
N VAL A 150 1.75 -10.67 -8.98
CA VAL A 150 0.56 -11.52 -8.79
C VAL A 150 -0.49 -11.22 -9.84
N ASP A 151 -0.78 -9.94 -10.08
CA ASP A 151 -1.77 -9.48 -11.04
C ASP A 151 -1.45 -8.05 -11.47
N GLU A 152 -2.04 -7.64 -12.57
CA GLU A 152 -1.86 -6.30 -13.14
C GLU A 152 -3.13 -5.92 -13.90
N ARG A 153 -3.64 -4.72 -13.63
CA ARG A 153 -4.87 -4.20 -14.24
C ARG A 153 -4.68 -2.76 -14.68
N VAL A 154 -5.27 -2.40 -15.81
CA VAL A 154 -5.29 -1.02 -16.33
C VAL A 154 -6.72 -0.49 -16.27
N TYR A 155 -6.89 0.66 -15.65
CA TYR A 155 -8.14 1.40 -15.54
C TYR A 155 -7.93 2.83 -16.02
N GLY A 156 -8.35 3.13 -17.26
CA GLY A 156 -8.16 4.46 -17.83
C GLY A 156 -6.68 4.87 -17.85
N ALA A 157 -6.35 5.94 -17.14
CA ALA A 157 -4.99 6.46 -17.03
C ALA A 157 -4.14 5.80 -15.93
N ALA A 158 -4.72 4.89 -15.15
CA ALA A 158 -4.07 4.23 -14.03
C ALA A 158 -3.77 2.76 -14.32
N ARG A 159 -2.65 2.29 -13.81
CA ARG A 159 -2.24 0.89 -13.76
C ARG A 159 -2.13 0.46 -12.31
N LEU A 160 -2.82 -0.61 -11.94
CA LEU A 160 -2.70 -1.25 -10.63
C LEU A 160 -1.83 -2.50 -10.77
N VAL A 161 -0.75 -2.55 -10.02
CA VAL A 161 0.20 -3.67 -9.99
C VAL A 161 0.13 -4.33 -8.63
N PHE A 162 -0.17 -5.61 -8.60
CA PHE A 162 -0.30 -6.41 -7.38
C PHE A 162 0.95 -7.26 -7.21
N LEU A 163 1.67 -7.07 -6.11
CA LEU A 163 2.90 -7.76 -5.80
C LEU A 163 2.75 -8.50 -4.46
N ARG A 164 3.25 -9.72 -4.42
CA ARG A 164 3.35 -10.49 -3.17
C ARG A 164 4.78 -10.45 -2.66
N ARG A 165 4.96 -10.08 -1.40
CA ARG A 165 6.26 -10.24 -0.75
C ARG A 165 6.56 -11.73 -0.63
N ILE A 166 7.76 -12.13 -1.02
CA ILE A 166 8.27 -13.49 -0.90
C ILE A 166 9.44 -13.50 0.09
N ALA A 167 9.53 -14.56 0.90
CA ALA A 167 10.68 -14.73 1.77
C ALA A 167 11.95 -14.78 0.90
N ALA A 168 13.02 -14.13 1.35
CA ALA A 168 14.32 -14.37 0.77
C ALA A 168 14.60 -15.87 0.89
N ASP A 169 14.84 -16.54 -0.23
CA ASP A 169 15.33 -17.92 -0.21
C ASP A 169 16.53 -17.95 0.72
N GLY A 170 16.37 -18.61 1.85
CA GLY A 170 17.49 -18.95 2.72
C GLY A 170 18.42 -19.80 1.86
N GLY A 171 19.48 -19.20 1.34
CA GLY A 171 20.48 -19.92 0.59
C GLY A 171 20.88 -21.13 1.39
N LYS A 172 20.51 -22.31 0.93
CA LYS A 172 21.20 -23.54 1.32
C LYS A 172 22.65 -23.29 0.97
N ARG A 173 23.46 -23.04 1.97
CA ARG A 173 24.87 -23.27 1.84
C ARG A 173 24.99 -24.79 1.80
N ASP A 174 25.16 -25.31 0.59
CA ASP A 174 25.67 -26.67 0.43
C ASP A 174 27.07 -26.66 1.01
N GLU A 175 27.23 -27.37 2.13
CA GLU A 175 28.53 -27.86 2.64
C GLU A 175 29.01 -29.03 1.80
#